data_0f63d77be35eb1a6cb7fdb6a14203a81
#
_entry.id   0f63d77be35eb1a6cb7fdb6a14203a81
#
_cell.length_a   1.000
_cell.length_b   1.000
_cell.length_c   1.000
_cell.angle_alpha   90.00
_cell.angle_beta   90.00
_cell.angle_gamma   90.00
#
_symmetry.space_group_name_H-M   'P 1'
#
loop_
_entity.id
_entity.type
_entity.pdbx_description
1 polymer ?
#
loop_
_entity_poly.entity_id
_entity_poly.type
_entity_poly.pdbx_seq_one_letter_code
_entity_poly.pdbx_strand_id
1 'polypeptide(L)'
;LIPSIQVSSNCYFSYAYLAMLNKYPGNPSKGADEWAKIMHSFGLGQFLNNDLAVGSKGLIPDGKFYEKRYGKNWKPLQAVFNGMGQGEILLTPLQIANFTAAIANRGWYYTPHIVKSIDGKPNPDKRFKVKNHTLVDPKHFDPVIRGMEAVVLRGTGRALKSNDFTQLAKTGTAQVPQGKDNSIYTMIAPADNPKICLLYTSDAADD
;
A
#
# COMPACT_ATOMS: atom_id res chain seq x y z
N LEU A 1 12.17 12.40 -1.96
CA LEU A 1 11.04 11.46 -2.12
C LEU A 1 10.85 11.04 -3.59
N ILE A 2 10.67 11.98 -4.54
CA ILE A 2 10.38 11.63 -5.96
C ILE A 2 11.45 10.70 -6.55
N PRO A 3 12.76 11.01 -6.51
CA PRO A 3 13.78 10.09 -7.01
C PRO A 3 13.77 8.72 -6.30
N SER A 4 13.47 8.72 -5.00
CA SER A 4 13.46 7.48 -4.22
C SER A 4 12.31 6.54 -4.61
N ILE A 5 11.14 7.10 -4.96
CA ILE A 5 10.02 6.34 -5.53
C ILE A 5 10.38 5.84 -6.93
N GLN A 6 10.95 6.71 -7.78
CA GLN A 6 11.34 6.42 -9.15
C GLN A 6 12.27 5.20 -9.27
N VAL A 7 13.29 5.10 -8.40
CA VAL A 7 14.27 4.01 -8.42
C VAL A 7 13.97 2.91 -7.39
N SER A 8 12.83 3.01 -6.70
CA SER A 8 12.43 2.05 -5.65
C SER A 8 13.51 1.87 -4.57
N SER A 9 13.98 2.98 -3.98
CA SER A 9 15.11 2.97 -3.03
C SER A 9 14.76 2.34 -1.69
N ASN A 10 15.18 1.11 -1.46
CA ASN A 10 15.01 0.43 -0.18
C ASN A 10 15.67 1.20 0.97
N CYS A 11 16.88 1.72 0.77
CA CYS A 11 17.57 2.50 1.80
C CYS A 11 16.75 3.70 2.26
N TYR A 12 16.21 4.49 1.31
CA TYR A 12 15.42 5.67 1.65
C TYR A 12 14.20 5.31 2.51
N PHE A 13 13.42 4.30 2.09
CA PHE A 13 12.20 3.92 2.80
C PHE A 13 12.48 3.24 4.14
N SER A 14 13.56 2.45 4.24
CA SER A 14 14.04 1.91 5.51
C SER A 14 14.41 3.02 6.50
N TYR A 15 15.16 4.02 6.06
CA TYR A 15 15.50 5.16 6.91
C TYR A 15 14.28 6.00 7.31
N ALA A 16 13.34 6.23 6.39
CA ALA A 16 12.10 6.95 6.69
C ALA A 16 11.27 6.21 7.75
N TYR A 17 11.19 4.89 7.66
CA TYR A 17 10.49 4.07 8.66
C TYR A 17 11.22 4.09 10.01
N LEU A 18 12.54 3.93 10.02
CA LEU A 18 13.34 4.04 11.24
C LEU A 18 13.20 5.41 11.92
N ALA A 19 13.16 6.49 11.14
CA ALA A 19 12.93 7.83 11.67
C ALA A 19 11.56 7.94 12.36
N MET A 20 10.53 7.30 11.80
CA MET A 20 9.20 7.25 12.40
C MET A 20 9.19 6.45 13.71
N LEU A 21 9.84 5.30 13.77
CA LEU A 21 9.97 4.50 15.00
C LEU A 21 10.76 5.25 16.09
N ASN A 22 11.78 6.00 15.71
CA ASN A 22 12.62 6.78 16.61
C ASN A 22 12.04 8.15 17.01
N LYS A 23 10.85 8.51 16.50
CA LYS A 23 10.15 9.74 16.88
C LYS A 23 9.92 9.85 18.39
N TYR A 24 9.83 8.71 19.07
CA TYR A 24 9.66 8.59 20.51
C TYR A 24 10.89 7.93 21.14
N PRO A 25 11.91 8.71 21.61
CA PRO A 25 13.13 8.16 22.19
C PRO A 25 12.83 7.16 23.31
N GLY A 26 13.43 5.98 23.23
CA GLY A 26 13.22 4.91 24.22
C GLY A 26 11.88 4.15 24.10
N ASN A 27 10.98 4.56 23.20
CA ASN A 27 9.68 3.91 23.03
C ASN A 27 9.35 3.68 21.54
N PRO A 28 10.03 2.75 20.86
CA PRO A 28 9.76 2.45 19.45
C PRO A 28 8.37 1.83 19.24
N SER A 29 7.78 1.20 20.26
CA SER A 29 6.42 0.65 20.19
C SER A 29 5.40 1.73 19.85
N LYS A 30 5.52 2.92 20.47
CA LYS A 30 4.64 4.06 20.15
C LYS A 30 4.79 4.52 18.70
N GLY A 31 6.01 4.53 18.17
CA GLY A 31 6.26 4.84 16.75
C GLY A 31 5.61 3.81 15.81
N ALA A 32 5.70 2.53 16.15
CA ALA A 32 5.05 1.44 15.41
C ALA A 32 3.52 1.55 15.46
N ASP A 33 2.95 1.90 16.61
CA ASP A 33 1.50 2.09 16.77
C ASP A 33 0.99 3.25 15.89
N GLU A 34 1.71 4.37 15.85
CA GLU A 34 1.34 5.50 14.99
C GLU A 34 1.41 5.13 13.51
N TRP A 35 2.48 4.42 13.11
CA TRP A 35 2.60 3.93 11.75
C TRP A 35 1.46 2.96 11.39
N ALA A 36 1.19 1.98 12.25
CA ALA A 36 0.11 1.02 12.05
C ALA A 36 -1.26 1.72 11.94
N LYS A 37 -1.52 2.72 12.78
CA LYS A 37 -2.74 3.53 12.71
C LYS A 37 -2.90 4.24 11.36
N ILE A 38 -1.82 4.80 10.81
CA ILE A 38 -1.84 5.41 9.49
C ILE A 38 -2.12 4.34 8.42
N MET A 39 -1.46 3.18 8.45
CA MET A 39 -1.67 2.10 7.48
C MET A 39 -3.10 1.55 7.55
N HIS A 40 -3.66 1.38 8.75
CA HIS A 40 -5.06 0.98 8.92
C HIS A 40 -6.04 2.00 8.31
N SER A 41 -5.72 3.28 8.34
CA SER A 41 -6.59 4.30 7.72
C SER A 41 -6.72 4.15 6.19
N PHE A 42 -5.77 3.46 5.55
CA PHE A 42 -5.85 3.05 4.14
C PHE A 42 -6.58 1.72 3.92
N GLY A 43 -7.05 1.07 4.98
CA GLY A 43 -7.67 -0.26 4.92
C GLY A 43 -6.68 -1.43 4.93
N LEU A 44 -5.38 -1.18 5.21
CA LEU A 44 -4.37 -2.22 5.28
C LEU A 44 -4.38 -2.92 6.63
N GLY A 45 -4.08 -4.22 6.66
CA GLY A 45 -4.00 -5.00 7.90
C GLY A 45 -5.33 -5.20 8.64
N GLN A 46 -6.46 -5.01 7.97
CA GLN A 46 -7.81 -5.17 8.51
C GLN A 46 -8.79 -5.66 7.44
N PHE A 47 -9.94 -6.18 7.86
CA PHE A 47 -11.01 -6.48 6.90
C PHE A 47 -11.56 -5.19 6.30
N LEU A 48 -11.68 -5.15 4.98
CA LEU A 48 -12.21 -3.98 4.25
C LEU A 48 -13.74 -3.83 4.36
N ASN A 49 -14.41 -4.76 5.03
CA ASN A 49 -15.87 -4.79 5.17
C ASN A 49 -16.59 -4.75 3.80
N ASN A 50 -16.03 -5.47 2.83
CA ASN A 50 -16.56 -5.63 1.49
C ASN A 50 -17.69 -6.68 1.40
N ASP A 51 -18.16 -6.98 0.20
CA ASP A 51 -19.21 -7.97 -0.09
C ASP A 51 -18.66 -9.35 -0.48
N LEU A 52 -17.37 -9.59 -0.32
CA LEU A 52 -16.78 -10.92 -0.53
C LEU A 52 -17.04 -11.82 0.69
N ALA A 53 -17.44 -13.08 0.43
CA ALA A 53 -17.74 -14.05 1.47
C ALA A 53 -16.51 -14.52 2.25
N VAL A 54 -15.34 -14.41 1.64
CA VAL A 54 -14.05 -14.83 2.22
C VAL A 54 -13.01 -13.72 2.07
N GLY A 55 -12.07 -13.68 3.00
CA GLY A 55 -11.00 -12.70 2.96
C GLY A 55 -10.01 -12.89 4.10
N SER A 56 -8.90 -12.21 4.01
CA SER A 56 -7.90 -12.11 5.08
C SER A 56 -7.75 -10.65 5.49
N LYS A 57 -7.56 -10.43 6.77
CA LYS A 57 -7.24 -9.08 7.26
C LYS A 57 -5.80 -8.67 6.96
N GLY A 58 -4.93 -9.65 6.60
CA GLY A 58 -3.49 -9.38 6.52
C GLY A 58 -2.88 -9.05 7.88
N LEU A 59 -1.74 -8.39 7.86
CA LEU A 59 -1.02 -7.94 9.06
C LEU A 59 -0.29 -6.63 8.77
N ILE A 60 -0.54 -5.63 9.60
CA ILE A 60 0.32 -4.47 9.80
C ILE A 60 0.81 -4.54 11.25
N PRO A 61 2.10 -4.79 11.49
CA PRO A 61 2.62 -4.95 12.85
C PRO A 61 2.62 -3.63 13.61
N ASP A 62 2.17 -3.69 14.86
CA ASP A 62 2.15 -2.59 15.83
C ASP A 62 3.20 -2.77 16.93
N GLY A 63 3.24 -1.87 17.89
CA GLY A 63 4.15 -1.95 19.03
C GLY A 63 3.96 -3.22 19.85
N LYS A 64 2.71 -3.62 20.08
CA LYS A 64 2.38 -4.84 20.83
C LYS A 64 2.86 -6.11 20.10
N PHE A 65 2.78 -6.12 18.77
CA PHE A 65 3.32 -7.22 17.96
C PHE A 65 4.82 -7.37 18.18
N TYR A 66 5.59 -6.25 18.14
CA TYR A 66 7.04 -6.29 18.31
C TYR A 66 7.44 -6.61 19.74
N GLU A 67 6.74 -6.10 20.74
CA GLU A 67 6.97 -6.45 22.14
C GLU A 67 6.78 -7.93 22.41
N LYS A 68 5.76 -8.55 21.80
CA LYS A 68 5.53 -9.99 21.89
C LYS A 68 6.64 -10.79 21.21
N ARG A 69 7.14 -10.31 20.08
CA ARG A 69 8.13 -11.00 19.25
C ARG A 69 9.56 -10.87 19.76
N TYR A 70 9.94 -9.69 20.24
CA TYR A 70 11.31 -9.32 20.56
C TYR A 70 11.51 -8.86 22.02
N GLY A 71 10.45 -8.80 22.82
CA GLY A 71 10.46 -8.27 24.18
C GLY A 71 10.28 -6.75 24.23
N LYS A 72 10.00 -6.22 25.44
CA LYS A 72 9.72 -4.78 25.66
C LYS A 72 10.83 -3.83 25.25
N ASN A 73 12.08 -4.32 25.25
CA ASN A 73 13.28 -3.50 24.92
C ASN A 73 13.73 -3.66 23.47
N TRP A 74 12.83 -4.08 22.57
CA TRP A 74 13.15 -4.25 21.16
C TRP A 74 13.68 -2.95 20.51
N LYS A 75 14.44 -3.10 19.44
CA LYS A 75 15.10 -1.99 18.75
C LYS A 75 14.51 -1.76 17.37
N PRO A 76 14.36 -0.51 16.91
CA PRO A 76 13.80 -0.18 15.59
C PRO A 76 14.42 -0.94 14.43
N LEU A 77 15.71 -1.26 14.49
CA LEU A 77 16.41 -1.99 13.44
C LEU A 77 15.85 -3.40 13.20
N GLN A 78 15.25 -4.03 14.21
CA GLN A 78 14.62 -5.36 14.09
C GLN A 78 13.38 -5.33 13.19
N ALA A 79 12.77 -4.16 12.99
CA ALA A 79 11.58 -3.95 12.16
C ALA A 79 11.90 -3.23 10.82
N VAL A 80 13.17 -3.02 10.49
CA VAL A 80 13.60 -2.15 9.38
C VAL A 80 13.04 -2.57 8.01
N PHE A 81 12.85 -3.86 7.79
CA PHE A 81 12.34 -4.40 6.52
C PHE A 81 10.90 -3.96 6.20
N ASN A 82 10.11 -3.61 7.22
CA ASN A 82 8.77 -3.07 6.99
C ASN A 82 8.80 -1.71 6.26
N GLY A 83 9.87 -0.96 6.37
CA GLY A 83 10.04 0.30 5.63
C GLY A 83 10.04 0.13 4.12
N MET A 84 10.44 -1.03 3.63
CA MET A 84 10.43 -1.36 2.20
C MET A 84 9.27 -2.30 1.79
N GLY A 85 8.30 -2.54 2.69
CA GLY A 85 7.14 -3.39 2.40
C GLY A 85 7.41 -4.89 2.53
N GLN A 86 8.48 -5.25 3.22
CA GLN A 86 8.89 -6.63 3.52
C GLN A 86 8.73 -6.94 5.02
N GLY A 87 9.35 -7.99 5.50
CA GLY A 87 9.32 -8.35 6.93
C GLY A 87 7.99 -8.97 7.34
N GLU A 88 7.34 -8.41 8.33
CA GLU A 88 6.13 -8.97 8.93
C GLU A 88 4.82 -8.48 8.28
N ILE A 89 4.90 -7.59 7.30
CA ILE A 89 3.72 -7.07 6.59
C ILE A 89 3.10 -8.18 5.74
N LEU A 90 1.79 -8.41 5.92
CA LEU A 90 1.00 -9.31 5.08
C LEU A 90 -0.22 -8.55 4.57
N LEU A 91 -0.36 -8.49 3.24
CA LEU A 91 -1.46 -7.78 2.59
C LEU A 91 -2.11 -8.65 1.53
N THR A 92 -3.42 -8.50 1.39
CA THR A 92 -4.14 -9.11 0.26
C THR A 92 -3.98 -8.25 -1.01
N PRO A 93 -4.08 -8.84 -2.21
CA PRO A 93 -4.10 -8.07 -3.46
C PRO A 93 -5.17 -6.97 -3.45
N LEU A 94 -6.36 -7.25 -2.91
CA LEU A 94 -7.44 -6.27 -2.80
C LEU A 94 -7.06 -5.07 -1.92
N GLN A 95 -6.33 -5.29 -0.82
CA GLN A 95 -5.85 -4.20 0.03
C GLN A 95 -4.83 -3.33 -0.70
N ILE A 96 -3.93 -3.92 -1.48
CA ILE A 96 -2.93 -3.17 -2.27
C ILE A 96 -3.62 -2.36 -3.37
N ALA A 97 -4.61 -2.95 -4.08
CA ALA A 97 -5.39 -2.24 -5.07
C ALA A 97 -6.16 -1.05 -4.46
N ASN A 98 -6.79 -1.27 -3.28
CA ASN A 98 -7.49 -0.21 -2.53
C ASN A 98 -6.53 0.90 -2.07
N PHE A 99 -5.34 0.54 -1.58
CA PHE A 99 -4.29 1.49 -1.23
C PHE A 99 -3.87 2.35 -2.42
N THR A 100 -3.71 1.73 -3.60
CA THR A 100 -3.41 2.42 -4.86
C THR A 100 -4.55 3.39 -5.24
N ALA A 101 -5.80 2.97 -5.08
CA ALA A 101 -6.97 3.84 -5.31
C ALA A 101 -7.03 5.02 -4.34
N ALA A 102 -6.68 4.81 -3.06
CA ALA A 102 -6.61 5.87 -2.08
C ALA A 102 -5.52 6.91 -2.41
N ILE A 103 -4.38 6.48 -2.98
CA ILE A 103 -3.34 7.38 -3.48
C ILE A 103 -3.87 8.19 -4.68
N ALA A 104 -4.51 7.54 -5.64
CA ALA A 104 -5.10 8.19 -6.82
C ALA A 104 -6.10 9.30 -6.42
N ASN A 105 -6.88 9.04 -5.40
CA ASN A 105 -7.90 9.94 -4.87
C ASN A 105 -7.35 10.96 -3.84
N ARG A 106 -6.05 10.99 -3.58
CA ARG A 106 -5.43 11.90 -2.58
C ARG A 106 -6.00 11.74 -1.19
N GLY A 107 -6.11 10.48 -0.73
CA GLY A 107 -6.38 10.17 0.68
C GLY A 107 -7.80 9.72 1.00
N TRP A 108 -8.57 9.25 0.02
CA TRP A 108 -9.85 8.62 0.31
C TRP A 108 -10.14 7.44 -0.64
N TYR A 109 -11.02 6.54 -0.23
CA TYR A 109 -11.48 5.40 -1.03
C TYR A 109 -12.92 5.03 -0.67
N TYR A 110 -13.62 4.38 -1.59
CA TYR A 110 -14.84 3.65 -1.27
C TYR A 110 -14.50 2.22 -0.85
N THR A 111 -15.30 1.62 0.02
CA THR A 111 -15.17 0.20 0.32
C THR A 111 -15.26 -0.61 -0.97
N PRO A 112 -14.22 -1.39 -1.34
CA PRO A 112 -14.26 -2.21 -2.56
C PRO A 112 -15.42 -3.21 -2.49
N HIS A 113 -16.11 -3.38 -3.62
CA HIS A 113 -17.25 -4.31 -3.73
C HIS A 113 -17.42 -4.76 -5.18
N ILE A 114 -18.03 -5.93 -5.37
CA ILE A 114 -18.27 -6.54 -6.69
C ILE A 114 -19.72 -6.40 -7.12
N VAL A 115 -20.66 -6.31 -6.19
CA VAL A 115 -22.09 -6.19 -6.51
C VAL A 115 -22.42 -4.74 -6.87
N LYS A 116 -22.55 -4.47 -8.16
CA LYS A 116 -22.91 -3.15 -8.69
C LYS A 116 -24.40 -2.86 -8.56
N SER A 117 -25.24 -3.87 -8.85
CA SER A 117 -26.70 -3.73 -8.87
C SER A 117 -27.37 -5.05 -8.46
N ILE A 118 -28.59 -4.96 -7.95
CA ILE A 118 -29.47 -6.08 -7.59
C ILE A 118 -30.80 -5.84 -8.31
N ASP A 119 -31.26 -6.81 -9.10
CA ASP A 119 -32.49 -6.72 -9.90
C ASP A 119 -32.58 -5.42 -10.73
N GLY A 120 -31.47 -5.04 -11.37
CA GLY A 120 -31.36 -3.84 -12.21
C GLY A 120 -31.31 -2.50 -11.43
N LYS A 121 -31.43 -2.52 -10.11
CA LYS A 121 -31.32 -1.32 -9.26
C LYS A 121 -29.92 -1.21 -8.65
N PRO A 122 -29.36 0.00 -8.52
CA PRO A 122 -28.06 0.20 -7.88
C PRO A 122 -28.02 -0.44 -6.49
N ASN A 123 -26.86 -1.01 -6.13
CA ASN A 123 -26.66 -1.63 -4.82
C ASN A 123 -27.13 -0.67 -3.69
N PRO A 124 -28.10 -1.08 -2.85
CA PRO A 124 -28.67 -0.21 -1.81
C PRO A 124 -27.75 -0.01 -0.60
N ASP A 125 -26.70 -0.81 -0.44
CA ASP A 125 -25.83 -0.79 0.73
C ASP A 125 -25.07 0.54 0.84
N LYS A 126 -25.35 1.25 1.91
CA LYS A 126 -24.79 2.60 2.17
C LYS A 126 -23.29 2.58 2.41
N ARG A 127 -22.71 1.46 2.93
CA ARG A 127 -21.26 1.37 3.21
C ARG A 127 -20.42 1.50 1.93
N PHE A 128 -20.96 1.16 0.77
CA PHE A 128 -20.27 1.30 -0.53
C PHE A 128 -20.39 2.71 -1.16
N LYS A 129 -21.16 3.59 -0.53
CA LYS A 129 -21.41 4.96 -0.99
C LYS A 129 -20.73 6.02 -0.12
N VAL A 130 -20.10 5.60 0.98
CA VAL A 130 -19.43 6.49 1.93
C VAL A 130 -17.92 6.47 1.67
N LYS A 131 -17.31 7.67 1.61
CA LYS A 131 -15.87 7.81 1.50
C LYS A 131 -15.20 7.50 2.83
N ASN A 132 -14.24 6.59 2.79
CA ASN A 132 -13.30 6.36 3.88
C ASN A 132 -12.11 7.30 3.67
N HIS A 133 -11.78 8.10 4.67
CA HIS A 133 -10.66 9.05 4.60
C HIS A 133 -9.45 8.51 5.35
N THR A 134 -8.27 8.66 4.75
CA THR A 134 -7.01 8.35 5.41
C THR A 134 -6.62 9.45 6.39
N LEU A 135 -5.69 9.13 7.29
CA LEU A 135 -5.14 10.09 8.26
C LEU A 135 -4.04 11.00 7.66
N VAL A 136 -3.75 10.85 6.37
CA VAL A 136 -2.72 11.63 5.68
C VAL A 136 -3.35 12.86 5.04
N ASP A 137 -2.76 14.03 5.29
CA ASP A 137 -3.19 15.29 4.68
C ASP A 137 -3.07 15.20 3.13
N PRO A 138 -4.10 15.59 2.38
CA PRO A 138 -4.13 15.54 0.92
C PRO A 138 -2.90 16.15 0.21
N LYS A 139 -2.31 17.21 0.78
CA LYS A 139 -1.09 17.86 0.22
C LYS A 139 0.12 16.93 0.10
N HIS A 140 0.17 15.84 0.87
CA HIS A 140 1.29 14.89 0.85
C HIS A 140 1.19 13.85 -0.27
N PHE A 141 0.07 13.77 -0.98
CA PHE A 141 -0.10 12.81 -2.07
C PHE A 141 0.54 13.28 -3.38
N ASP A 142 0.56 14.59 -3.67
CA ASP A 142 1.12 15.10 -4.94
C ASP A 142 2.59 14.73 -5.16
N PRO A 143 3.49 14.80 -4.17
CA PRO A 143 4.86 14.30 -4.33
C PRO A 143 4.94 12.80 -4.59
N VAL A 144 4.01 11.99 -4.04
CA VAL A 144 3.92 10.55 -4.28
C VAL A 144 3.47 10.28 -5.72
N ILE A 145 2.42 10.95 -6.17
CA ILE A 145 1.89 10.86 -7.55
C ILE A 145 2.97 11.22 -8.56
N ARG A 146 3.71 12.31 -8.36
CA ARG A 146 4.85 12.69 -9.22
C ARG A 146 5.98 11.66 -9.18
N GLY A 147 6.19 11.01 -8.04
CA GLY A 147 7.13 9.89 -7.93
C GLY A 147 6.68 8.68 -8.75
N MET A 148 5.39 8.33 -8.70
CA MET A 148 4.80 7.23 -9.49
C MET A 148 4.82 7.53 -11.00
N GLU A 149 4.63 8.78 -11.41
CA GLU A 149 4.83 9.22 -12.79
C GLU A 149 6.28 9.03 -13.23
N ALA A 150 7.24 9.42 -12.39
CA ALA A 150 8.66 9.25 -12.69
C ALA A 150 9.08 7.77 -12.80
N VAL A 151 8.42 6.83 -12.11
CA VAL A 151 8.61 5.37 -12.27
C VAL A 151 8.36 4.96 -13.71
N VAL A 152 7.28 5.46 -14.33
CA VAL A 152 6.87 5.11 -15.70
C VAL A 152 7.74 5.84 -16.74
N LEU A 153 8.04 7.12 -16.52
CA LEU A 153 8.75 7.92 -17.51
C LEU A 153 10.23 7.54 -17.61
N ARG A 154 10.88 7.25 -16.49
CA ARG A 154 12.34 7.06 -16.41
C ARG A 154 12.82 6.17 -15.25
N GLY A 155 11.93 5.42 -14.64
CA GLY A 155 12.22 4.57 -13.48
C GLY A 155 12.07 3.09 -13.77
N THR A 156 11.79 2.32 -12.70
CA THR A 156 11.70 0.85 -12.72
C THR A 156 10.53 0.32 -13.55
N GLY A 157 9.50 1.13 -13.84
CA GLY A 157 8.34 0.77 -14.66
C GLY A 157 8.42 1.22 -16.12
N ARG A 158 9.57 1.74 -16.58
CA ARG A 158 9.72 2.32 -17.94
C ARG A 158 9.34 1.37 -19.08
N ALA A 159 9.66 0.08 -18.93
CA ALA A 159 9.34 -0.93 -19.95
C ALA A 159 7.83 -1.17 -20.11
N LEU A 160 7.02 -0.80 -19.12
CA LEU A 160 5.56 -1.00 -19.10
C LEU A 160 4.79 0.29 -19.46
N LYS A 161 5.49 1.33 -19.97
CA LYS A 161 4.88 2.58 -20.40
C LYS A 161 3.97 2.34 -21.60
N SER A 162 2.70 2.75 -21.48
CA SER A 162 1.78 2.83 -22.64
C SER A 162 2.02 4.11 -23.46
N ASN A 163 1.74 4.02 -24.76
CA ASN A 163 1.67 5.17 -25.65
C ASN A 163 0.22 5.66 -25.83
N ASP A 164 -0.78 4.86 -25.45
CA ASP A 164 -2.20 5.14 -25.69
C ASP A 164 -2.84 5.94 -24.57
N PHE A 165 -2.25 5.93 -23.37
CA PHE A 165 -2.75 6.67 -22.20
C PHE A 165 -1.64 7.03 -21.23
N THR A 166 -1.88 8.09 -20.44
CA THR A 166 -1.00 8.48 -19.34
C THR A 166 -1.19 7.55 -18.14
N GLN A 167 -0.11 7.20 -17.45
CA GLN A 167 -0.18 6.29 -16.31
C GLN A 167 0.79 6.68 -15.18
N LEU A 168 0.39 6.34 -13.97
CA LEU A 168 1.22 6.35 -12.78
C LEU A 168 1.42 4.90 -12.35
N ALA A 169 2.62 4.51 -11.92
CA ALA A 169 2.82 3.14 -11.51
C ALA A 169 3.86 2.98 -10.40
N LYS A 170 3.86 1.79 -9.80
CA LYS A 170 4.93 1.33 -8.91
C LYS A 170 5.13 -0.17 -9.11
N THR A 171 6.39 -0.54 -9.29
CA THR A 171 6.85 -1.93 -9.29
C THR A 171 7.23 -2.36 -7.89
N GLY A 172 7.04 -3.63 -7.58
CA GLY A 172 7.48 -4.25 -6.34
C GLY A 172 7.93 -5.69 -6.60
N THR A 173 8.77 -6.22 -5.71
CA THR A 173 9.14 -7.62 -5.68
C THR A 173 9.01 -8.08 -4.22
N ALA A 174 8.11 -9.03 -3.98
CA ALA A 174 7.94 -9.63 -2.66
C ALA A 174 8.75 -10.92 -2.61
N GLN A 175 9.80 -10.91 -1.79
CA GLN A 175 10.64 -12.09 -1.58
C GLN A 175 9.87 -13.16 -0.79
N VAL A 176 9.97 -14.41 -1.24
CA VAL A 176 9.35 -15.56 -0.59
C VAL A 176 10.45 -16.49 -0.09
N PRO A 177 10.42 -16.93 1.18
CA PRO A 177 11.47 -17.78 1.74
C PRO A 177 11.66 -19.10 1.00
N GLN A 178 10.61 -19.61 0.35
CA GLN A 178 10.61 -20.85 -0.41
C GLN A 178 9.86 -20.61 -1.73
N GLY A 179 10.59 -20.68 -2.84
CA GLY A 179 10.03 -20.46 -4.18
C GLY A 179 10.64 -19.26 -4.89
N LYS A 180 10.00 -18.86 -5.98
CA LYS A 180 10.36 -17.66 -6.74
C LYS A 180 9.69 -16.42 -6.13
N ASP A 181 10.32 -15.26 -6.29
CA ASP A 181 9.79 -13.98 -5.80
C ASP A 181 8.51 -13.57 -6.55
N ASN A 182 7.55 -13.01 -5.84
CA ASN A 182 6.33 -12.48 -6.45
C ASN A 182 6.59 -11.08 -7.03
N SER A 183 6.36 -10.90 -8.32
CA SER A 183 6.38 -9.58 -8.95
C SER A 183 5.03 -8.88 -8.72
N ILE A 184 5.10 -7.60 -8.36
CA ILE A 184 3.92 -6.76 -8.10
C ILE A 184 4.03 -5.53 -8.98
N TYR A 185 2.94 -5.20 -9.66
CA TYR A 185 2.79 -3.96 -10.41
C TYR A 185 1.47 -3.30 -10.07
N THR A 186 1.51 -2.06 -9.61
CA THR A 186 0.32 -1.23 -9.43
C THR A 186 0.32 -0.09 -10.42
N MET A 187 -0.86 0.21 -10.98
CA MET A 187 -1.04 1.26 -11.97
C MET A 187 -2.32 2.06 -11.71
N ILE A 188 -2.25 3.32 -12.04
CA ILE A 188 -3.38 4.26 -12.07
C ILE A 188 -3.45 4.85 -13.47
N ALA A 189 -4.59 4.83 -14.11
CA ALA A 189 -4.79 5.36 -15.46
C ALA A 189 -6.18 5.99 -15.66
N PRO A 190 -6.31 7.06 -16.50
CA PRO A 190 -5.25 7.97 -16.89
C PRO A 190 -4.65 8.71 -15.68
N ALA A 191 -3.41 9.21 -15.81
CA ALA A 191 -2.70 9.85 -14.70
C ALA A 191 -3.33 11.16 -14.22
N ASP A 192 -3.90 11.93 -15.16
CA ASP A 192 -4.53 13.24 -14.94
C ASP A 192 -5.97 13.15 -14.45
N ASN A 193 -6.71 12.10 -14.86
CA ASN A 193 -8.10 11.86 -14.46
C ASN A 193 -8.32 10.37 -14.19
N PRO A 194 -7.89 9.83 -13.06
CA PRO A 194 -7.90 8.40 -12.75
C PRO A 194 -9.28 7.76 -12.90
N LYS A 195 -9.36 6.69 -13.68
CA LYS A 195 -10.56 5.88 -13.89
C LYS A 195 -10.36 4.44 -13.46
N ILE A 196 -9.12 3.94 -13.53
CA ILE A 196 -8.76 2.56 -13.26
C ILE A 196 -7.55 2.55 -12.34
N CYS A 197 -7.62 1.72 -11.30
CA CYS A 197 -6.47 1.26 -10.55
C CYS A 197 -6.32 -0.24 -10.82
N LEU A 198 -5.15 -0.64 -11.33
CA LEU A 198 -4.81 -2.02 -11.59
C LEU A 198 -3.77 -2.49 -10.57
N LEU A 199 -3.95 -3.69 -10.07
CA LEU A 199 -2.91 -4.47 -9.43
C LEU A 199 -2.71 -5.74 -10.24
N TYR A 200 -1.47 -5.97 -10.67
CA TYR A 200 -1.04 -7.23 -11.25
C TYR A 200 -0.02 -7.89 -10.33
N THR A 201 -0.20 -9.16 -10.05
CA THR A 201 0.78 -10.00 -9.37
C THR A 201 1.05 -11.20 -10.26
N SER A 202 2.32 -11.48 -10.59
CA SER A 202 2.68 -12.77 -11.16
C SER A 202 3.17 -13.67 -10.03
N ASP A 203 2.61 -14.85 -9.95
CA ASP A 203 3.30 -15.97 -9.30
C ASP A 203 4.38 -16.42 -10.28
N ALA A 204 5.62 -16.52 -9.82
CA ALA A 204 6.74 -16.94 -10.66
C ALA A 204 6.62 -18.39 -11.18
N ALA A 205 5.48 -19.04 -10.97
CA ALA A 205 5.10 -20.31 -11.53
C ALA A 205 4.44 -20.22 -12.91
N ASP A 206 4.12 -19.00 -13.39
CA ASP A 206 3.40 -18.76 -14.65
C ASP A 206 4.32 -18.46 -15.85
N ASP A 207 5.66 -18.65 -15.71
CA ASP A 207 6.66 -18.54 -16.78
C ASP A 207 7.03 -19.91 -17.38
#